data_1afa6be8f0f96e1a3db63f821944b258
#
_entry.id   1afa6be8f0f96e1a3db63f821944b258
#
_cell.length_a   1.000
_cell.length_b   1.000
_cell.length_c   1.000
_cell.angle_alpha   90.00
_cell.angle_beta   90.00
_cell.angle_gamma   90.00
#
_symmetry.space_group_name_H-M   'P 1'
#
loop_
_entity.id
_entity.type
_entity.pdbx_description
1 polymer ?
#
loop_
_entity_poly.entity_id
_entity_poly.type
_entity_poly.pdbx_seq_one_letter_code
_entity_poly.pdbx_strand_id
1 'polypeptide(L)'
;TMLNARTVRKWITAELGESAVSKHMVAVSTNVKLVSQFGIDPDNTFEFWDWVGGRYSVCSAVGMLPLSLQYGFDVMEQFLEGARDIDQHFLNAPFEKNIPVTLGLVNLWNISFLHYPARAILPYCQALSKLAPHIQQVSMESNGKGVGMDGKPLKFEAGQIDFGEPGTNGQHSFYQLIHQGRVIPCDFIGTIKSQQSVYLKGEIVSNHDELMCNFFAQADALATGKNAVELRAENVPDNLIPHKTFTGNRPSTSILLPELNAYSTGQILALYEAMVAVKGFVWGINSFDQWGVELGKVLASKCRSKMNSARTQSRLIETSDGFNFSTTRLLNRYLKGKTFLQYPEPRDVFPCDLIDSENCIPPDDETIL
;
A
#
# COMPACT_ATOMS: atom_id res chain seq x y z
N THR A 1 18.03 -0.68 3.09
CA THR A 1 18.42 -1.17 1.75
C THR A 1 19.82 -1.77 1.76
N MET A 2 20.87 -1.02 2.15
CA MET A 2 22.26 -1.49 2.06
C MET A 2 22.61 -2.73 2.89
N LEU A 3 21.92 -2.94 4.03
CA LEU A 3 22.09 -4.19 4.81
C LEU A 3 21.63 -5.40 3.96
N ASN A 4 20.44 -5.31 3.35
CA ASN A 4 19.90 -6.37 2.50
C ASN A 4 20.78 -6.60 1.26
N ALA A 5 21.25 -5.52 0.62
CA ALA A 5 22.15 -5.63 -0.52
C ALA A 5 23.44 -6.38 -0.17
N ARG A 6 24.05 -6.07 1.00
CA ARG A 6 25.24 -6.80 1.50
C ARG A 6 24.93 -8.26 1.82
N THR A 7 23.75 -8.55 2.34
CA THR A 7 23.31 -9.92 2.62
C THR A 7 23.21 -10.72 1.33
N VAL A 8 22.52 -10.18 0.30
CA VAL A 8 22.38 -10.83 -1.01
C VAL A 8 23.76 -10.99 -1.69
N ARG A 9 24.63 -9.95 -1.62
CA ARG A 9 25.98 -10.05 -2.15
C ARG A 9 26.76 -11.19 -1.51
N LYS A 10 26.75 -11.29 -0.17
CA LYS A 10 27.43 -12.40 0.52
C LYS A 10 26.90 -13.76 0.11
N TRP A 11 25.58 -13.89 -0.02
CA TRP A 11 24.95 -15.12 -0.46
C TRP A 11 25.41 -15.54 -1.86
N ILE A 12 25.41 -14.63 -2.84
CA ILE A 12 25.86 -14.91 -4.21
C ILE A 12 27.35 -15.23 -4.23
N THR A 13 28.18 -14.43 -3.54
CA THR A 13 29.63 -14.59 -3.59
C THR A 13 30.14 -15.84 -2.87
N ALA A 14 29.39 -16.35 -1.91
CA ALA A 14 29.71 -17.58 -1.19
C ALA A 14 29.76 -18.81 -2.15
N GLU A 15 28.84 -18.87 -3.11
CA GLU A 15 28.74 -19.98 -4.04
C GLU A 15 29.52 -19.73 -5.35
N LEU A 16 29.45 -18.49 -5.85
CA LEU A 16 29.92 -18.16 -7.21
C LEU A 16 31.21 -17.31 -7.23
N GLY A 17 31.72 -16.93 -6.05
CA GLY A 17 32.90 -16.06 -5.91
C GLY A 17 32.63 -14.58 -6.17
N GLU A 18 33.59 -13.72 -5.85
CA GLU A 18 33.48 -12.26 -5.92
C GLU A 18 33.14 -11.71 -7.31
N SER A 19 33.61 -12.37 -8.37
CA SER A 19 33.32 -11.98 -9.76
C SER A 19 31.85 -12.12 -10.14
N ALA A 20 31.06 -12.82 -9.35
CA ALA A 20 29.63 -13.00 -9.60
C ALA A 20 28.84 -11.71 -9.42
N VAL A 21 29.33 -10.78 -8.58
CA VAL A 21 28.63 -9.50 -8.31
C VAL A 21 28.41 -8.72 -9.59
N SER A 22 29.45 -8.56 -10.41
CA SER A 22 29.35 -7.81 -11.67
C SER A 22 28.47 -8.50 -12.73
N LYS A 23 28.24 -9.81 -12.60
CA LYS A 23 27.50 -10.61 -13.59
C LYS A 23 26.04 -10.89 -13.20
N HIS A 24 25.76 -10.95 -11.91
CA HIS A 24 24.45 -11.39 -11.40
C HIS A 24 23.71 -10.32 -10.57
N MET A 25 24.34 -9.18 -10.33
CA MET A 25 23.66 -8.09 -9.62
C MET A 25 23.48 -6.88 -10.55
N VAL A 26 22.32 -6.31 -10.50
CA VAL A 26 21.99 -5.03 -11.14
C VAL A 26 21.62 -4.01 -10.06
N ALA A 27 21.78 -2.75 -10.35
CA ALA A 27 21.42 -1.69 -9.41
C ALA A 27 20.48 -0.66 -10.03
N VAL A 28 19.53 -0.22 -9.23
CA VAL A 28 18.74 0.98 -9.50
C VAL A 28 19.11 2.00 -8.43
N SER A 29 19.81 3.07 -8.82
CA SER A 29 20.39 4.02 -7.87
C SER A 29 20.66 5.37 -8.51
N THR A 30 20.55 6.43 -7.70
CA THR A 30 21.02 7.77 -8.05
C THR A 30 22.54 7.93 -7.84
N ASN A 31 23.22 6.97 -7.19
CA ASN A 31 24.63 7.07 -6.82
C ASN A 31 25.49 6.00 -7.51
N VAL A 32 25.76 6.22 -8.78
CA VAL A 32 26.54 5.31 -9.63
C VAL A 32 27.95 5.03 -9.05
N LYS A 33 28.58 6.03 -8.41
CA LYS A 33 29.90 5.85 -7.82
C LYS A 33 29.91 4.79 -6.70
N LEU A 34 28.92 4.82 -5.82
CA LEU A 34 28.78 3.82 -4.75
C LEU A 34 28.40 2.45 -5.31
N VAL A 35 27.62 2.38 -6.38
CA VAL A 35 27.27 1.13 -7.06
C VAL A 35 28.53 0.47 -7.63
N SER A 36 29.38 1.21 -8.31
CA SER A 36 30.66 0.69 -8.83
C SER A 36 31.58 0.22 -7.69
N GLN A 37 31.66 0.96 -6.58
CA GLN A 37 32.43 0.54 -5.39
C GLN A 37 31.86 -0.72 -4.72
N PHE A 38 30.58 -0.99 -4.88
CA PHE A 38 29.94 -2.19 -4.38
C PHE A 38 30.30 -3.43 -5.23
N GLY A 39 30.80 -3.22 -6.45
CA GLY A 39 31.25 -4.27 -7.37
C GLY A 39 30.26 -4.60 -8.49
N ILE A 40 29.20 -3.83 -8.64
CA ILE A 40 28.24 -3.98 -9.75
C ILE A 40 28.82 -3.28 -10.98
N ASP A 41 28.66 -3.94 -12.14
CA ASP A 41 29.08 -3.38 -13.42
C ASP A 41 28.33 -2.08 -13.72
N PRO A 42 29.01 -1.01 -14.12
CA PRO A 42 28.32 0.23 -14.55
C PRO A 42 27.26 -0.01 -15.62
N ASP A 43 27.49 -0.92 -16.57
CA ASP A 43 26.50 -1.25 -17.61
C ASP A 43 25.24 -1.93 -17.07
N ASN A 44 25.30 -2.45 -15.84
CA ASN A 44 24.18 -3.02 -15.10
C ASN A 44 23.58 -2.03 -14.08
N THR A 45 23.82 -0.74 -14.26
CA THR A 45 23.30 0.32 -13.38
C THR A 45 22.26 1.14 -14.10
N PHE A 46 21.06 1.16 -13.53
CA PHE A 46 19.92 1.91 -14.03
C PHE A 46 19.69 3.13 -13.14
N GLU A 47 19.90 4.30 -13.70
CA GLU A 47 19.76 5.55 -12.95
C GLU A 47 18.29 6.01 -12.90
N PHE A 48 17.95 6.70 -11.84
CA PHE A 48 16.73 7.50 -11.72
C PHE A 48 17.06 8.79 -10.98
N TRP A 49 16.15 9.75 -11.01
CA TRP A 49 16.42 11.09 -10.50
C TRP A 49 16.10 11.20 -9.01
N ASP A 50 16.77 12.10 -8.31
CA ASP A 50 16.65 12.34 -6.87
C ASP A 50 15.28 12.90 -6.45
N TRP A 51 14.54 13.50 -7.40
CA TRP A 51 13.17 13.97 -7.19
C TRP A 51 12.10 12.87 -7.31
N VAL A 52 12.46 11.66 -7.72
CA VAL A 52 11.51 10.54 -7.78
C VAL A 52 11.28 9.99 -6.39
N GLY A 53 10.12 10.29 -5.81
CA GLY A 53 9.69 9.74 -4.53
C GLY A 53 9.24 8.28 -4.64
N GLY A 54 9.44 7.49 -3.57
CA GLY A 54 9.16 6.05 -3.57
C GLY A 54 7.74 5.70 -3.99
N ARG A 55 6.73 6.42 -3.51
CA ARG A 55 5.31 6.19 -3.82
C ARG A 55 4.90 6.52 -5.26
N TYR A 56 5.74 7.27 -5.99
CA TYR A 56 5.56 7.61 -7.41
C TYR A 56 6.61 6.93 -8.30
N SER A 57 7.32 5.91 -7.80
CA SER A 57 8.49 5.37 -8.50
C SER A 57 8.19 4.19 -9.41
N VAL A 58 6.96 3.68 -9.45
CA VAL A 58 6.62 2.48 -10.23
C VAL A 58 6.90 2.64 -11.73
N CYS A 59 6.66 3.83 -12.30
CA CYS A 59 6.95 4.15 -13.71
C CYS A 59 8.43 4.50 -13.97
N SER A 60 9.27 4.57 -12.95
CA SER A 60 10.72 4.77 -13.09
C SER A 60 11.46 3.42 -13.19
N ALA A 61 12.78 3.48 -13.35
CA ALA A 61 13.62 2.29 -13.33
C ALA A 61 13.41 1.42 -12.05
N VAL A 62 12.98 2.02 -10.94
CA VAL A 62 12.69 1.31 -9.68
C VAL A 62 11.63 0.23 -9.85
N GLY A 63 10.55 0.53 -10.56
CA GLY A 63 9.49 -0.44 -10.87
C GLY A 63 9.71 -1.16 -12.19
N MET A 64 10.09 -0.41 -13.23
CA MET A 64 10.14 -0.96 -14.59
C MET A 64 11.19 -2.05 -14.78
N LEU A 65 12.37 -1.91 -14.18
CA LEU A 65 13.41 -2.93 -14.32
C LEU A 65 12.98 -4.31 -13.78
N PRO A 66 12.60 -4.45 -12.48
CA PRO A 66 12.23 -5.77 -11.95
C PRO A 66 10.96 -6.32 -12.60
N LEU A 67 9.99 -5.47 -12.95
CA LEU A 67 8.76 -5.92 -13.59
C LEU A 67 8.99 -6.34 -15.03
N SER A 68 9.85 -5.64 -15.78
CA SER A 68 10.22 -6.06 -17.15
C SER A 68 11.03 -7.37 -17.18
N LEU A 69 11.87 -7.60 -16.18
CA LEU A 69 12.58 -8.87 -16.03
C LEU A 69 11.61 -10.03 -15.73
N GLN A 70 10.53 -9.75 -15.00
CA GLN A 70 9.53 -10.77 -14.64
C GLN A 70 8.51 -11.04 -15.74
N TYR A 71 8.01 -10.01 -16.40
CA TYR A 71 6.85 -10.10 -17.31
C TYR A 71 7.18 -9.83 -18.77
N GLY A 72 8.38 -9.37 -19.07
CA GLY A 72 8.79 -8.87 -20.39
C GLY A 72 8.49 -7.37 -20.55
N PHE A 73 9.31 -6.70 -21.37
CA PHE A 73 9.19 -5.26 -21.58
C PHE A 73 7.89 -4.89 -22.30
N ASP A 74 7.45 -5.68 -23.26
CA ASP A 74 6.22 -5.41 -24.03
C ASP A 74 4.96 -5.30 -23.13
N VAL A 75 4.91 -6.12 -22.06
CA VAL A 75 3.83 -6.03 -21.05
C VAL A 75 3.95 -4.75 -20.24
N MET A 76 5.18 -4.37 -19.88
CA MET A 76 5.41 -3.15 -19.11
C MET A 76 5.27 -1.89 -19.95
N GLU A 77 5.51 -1.95 -21.25
CA GLU A 77 5.19 -0.87 -22.18
C GLU A 77 3.68 -0.58 -22.20
N GLN A 78 2.82 -1.61 -22.27
CA GLN A 78 1.38 -1.44 -22.15
C GLN A 78 0.96 -0.80 -20.82
N PHE A 79 1.64 -1.15 -19.73
CA PHE A 79 1.40 -0.50 -18.44
C PHE A 79 1.70 1.01 -18.48
N LEU A 80 2.84 1.38 -19.07
CA LEU A 80 3.21 2.79 -19.25
C LEU A 80 2.26 3.54 -20.20
N GLU A 81 1.79 2.88 -21.26
CA GLU A 81 0.77 3.43 -22.16
C GLU A 81 -0.54 3.72 -21.44
N GLY A 82 -0.99 2.81 -20.57
CA GLY A 82 -2.18 3.02 -19.75
C GLY A 82 -2.03 4.20 -18.79
N ALA A 83 -0.88 4.34 -18.14
CA ALA A 83 -0.58 5.48 -17.28
C ALA A 83 -0.56 6.78 -18.09
N ARG A 84 0.12 6.78 -19.25
CA ARG A 84 0.18 7.93 -20.17
C ARG A 84 -1.21 8.36 -20.64
N ASP A 85 -2.12 7.43 -20.89
CA ASP A 85 -3.48 7.76 -21.32
C ASP A 85 -4.22 8.60 -20.27
N ILE A 86 -4.09 8.24 -18.99
CA ILE A 86 -4.61 9.05 -17.89
C ILE A 86 -3.91 10.40 -17.79
N ASP A 87 -2.60 10.47 -17.96
CA ASP A 87 -1.88 11.74 -17.97
C ASP A 87 -2.37 12.66 -19.09
N GLN A 88 -2.57 12.14 -20.30
CA GLN A 88 -3.10 12.90 -21.42
C GLN A 88 -4.55 13.35 -21.17
N HIS A 89 -5.38 12.49 -20.59
CA HIS A 89 -6.73 12.86 -20.18
C HIS A 89 -6.71 13.95 -19.10
N PHE A 90 -5.86 13.83 -18.09
CA PHE A 90 -5.72 14.80 -17.01
C PHE A 90 -5.30 16.18 -17.52
N LEU A 91 -4.37 16.21 -18.47
CA LEU A 91 -3.84 17.48 -19.03
C LEU A 91 -4.81 18.16 -20.02
N ASN A 92 -5.59 17.39 -20.78
CA ASN A 92 -6.29 17.91 -21.95
C ASN A 92 -7.82 17.92 -21.82
N ALA A 93 -8.40 17.10 -20.93
CA ALA A 93 -9.85 17.06 -20.78
C ALA A 93 -10.37 18.34 -20.08
N PRO A 94 -11.52 18.89 -20.53
CA PRO A 94 -12.14 20.00 -19.80
C PRO A 94 -12.54 19.56 -18.38
N PHE A 95 -12.55 20.50 -17.43
CA PHE A 95 -12.73 20.18 -16.00
C PHE A 95 -13.97 19.35 -15.71
N GLU A 96 -15.07 19.57 -16.39
CA GLU A 96 -16.34 18.86 -16.19
C GLU A 96 -16.30 17.40 -16.65
N LYS A 97 -15.28 17.04 -17.43
CA LYS A 97 -15.06 15.68 -17.96
C LYS A 97 -13.75 15.08 -17.47
N ASN A 98 -12.99 15.81 -16.70
CA ASN A 98 -11.68 15.38 -16.22
C ASN A 98 -11.83 14.44 -15.02
N ILE A 99 -11.66 13.16 -15.23
CA ILE A 99 -11.89 12.12 -14.22
C ILE A 99 -11.02 12.32 -12.96
N PRO A 100 -9.67 12.46 -13.06
CA PRO A 100 -8.83 12.74 -11.89
C PRO A 100 -9.24 13.98 -11.11
N VAL A 101 -9.58 15.06 -11.80
CA VAL A 101 -10.02 16.31 -11.16
C VAL A 101 -11.35 16.10 -10.44
N THR A 102 -12.34 15.51 -11.11
CA THR A 102 -13.66 15.27 -10.53
C THR A 102 -13.57 14.38 -9.30
N LEU A 103 -12.85 13.26 -9.37
CA LEU A 103 -12.68 12.36 -8.24
C LEU A 103 -11.89 13.02 -7.10
N GLY A 104 -10.87 13.81 -7.43
CA GLY A 104 -10.11 14.60 -6.46
C GLY A 104 -10.98 15.59 -5.70
N LEU A 105 -11.84 16.33 -6.39
CA LEU A 105 -12.76 17.31 -5.80
C LEU A 105 -13.86 16.64 -4.98
N VAL A 106 -14.48 15.55 -5.45
CA VAL A 106 -15.46 14.77 -4.68
C VAL A 106 -14.84 14.23 -3.40
N ASN A 107 -13.62 13.72 -3.49
CA ASN A 107 -12.90 13.18 -2.34
C ASN A 107 -12.54 14.29 -1.33
N LEU A 108 -12.09 15.44 -1.82
CA LEU A 108 -11.83 16.63 -1.01
C LEU A 108 -13.11 17.10 -0.30
N TRP A 109 -14.24 17.12 -1.01
CA TRP A 109 -15.55 17.45 -0.44
C TRP A 109 -15.91 16.53 0.73
N ASN A 110 -15.75 15.24 0.54
CA ASN A 110 -16.00 14.24 1.60
C ASN A 110 -15.14 14.50 2.85
N ILE A 111 -13.88 14.88 2.68
CA ILE A 111 -12.93 15.07 3.78
C ILE A 111 -13.15 16.42 4.46
N SER A 112 -13.00 17.51 3.70
CA SER A 112 -12.91 18.86 4.27
C SER A 112 -14.26 19.49 4.58
N PHE A 113 -15.35 19.06 3.93
CA PHE A 113 -16.69 19.63 4.12
C PHE A 113 -17.66 18.68 4.84
N LEU A 114 -17.59 17.38 4.54
CA LEU A 114 -18.45 16.39 5.20
C LEU A 114 -17.76 15.70 6.40
N HIS A 115 -16.47 16.00 6.63
CA HIS A 115 -15.68 15.48 7.75
C HIS A 115 -15.63 13.94 7.81
N TYR A 116 -15.56 13.28 6.65
CA TYR A 116 -15.38 11.84 6.57
C TYR A 116 -13.87 11.52 6.58
N PRO A 117 -13.33 11.00 7.70
CA PRO A 117 -11.88 10.91 7.89
C PRO A 117 -11.24 9.73 7.20
N ALA A 118 -12.02 8.87 6.56
CA ALA A 118 -11.53 7.64 5.95
C ALA A 118 -12.21 7.39 4.60
N ARG A 119 -11.55 6.54 3.76
CA ARG A 119 -12.09 6.02 2.51
C ARG A 119 -11.72 4.54 2.40
N ALA A 120 -12.67 3.72 1.95
CA ALA A 120 -12.44 2.31 1.67
C ALA A 120 -12.21 2.09 0.16
N ILE A 121 -11.16 1.34 -0.20
CA ILE A 121 -10.81 0.95 -1.58
C ILE A 121 -11.11 -0.54 -1.70
N LEU A 122 -12.09 -0.87 -2.51
CA LEU A 122 -12.76 -2.16 -2.53
C LEU A 122 -12.71 -2.78 -3.94
N PRO A 123 -11.56 -3.36 -4.34
CA PRO A 123 -11.45 -4.03 -5.63
C PRO A 123 -12.16 -5.38 -5.61
N TYR A 124 -13.09 -5.59 -6.54
CA TYR A 124 -13.74 -6.89 -6.78
C TYR A 124 -12.90 -7.71 -7.77
N CYS A 125 -11.63 -7.80 -7.45
CA CYS A 125 -10.62 -8.56 -8.19
C CYS A 125 -9.46 -8.92 -7.27
N GLN A 126 -9.18 -10.21 -7.10
CA GLN A 126 -8.13 -10.69 -6.20
C GLN A 126 -6.72 -10.22 -6.63
N ALA A 127 -6.47 -10.07 -7.92
CA ALA A 127 -5.19 -9.56 -8.42
C ALA A 127 -4.87 -8.13 -7.93
N LEU A 128 -5.89 -7.37 -7.54
CA LEU A 128 -5.76 -6.03 -6.95
C LEU A 128 -5.67 -6.02 -5.42
N SER A 129 -5.38 -7.16 -4.78
CA SER A 129 -5.29 -7.27 -3.31
C SER A 129 -4.30 -6.30 -2.66
N LYS A 130 -3.30 -5.84 -3.41
CA LYS A 130 -2.31 -4.85 -2.95
C LYS A 130 -2.61 -3.42 -3.38
N LEU A 131 -3.74 -3.18 -4.07
CA LEU A 131 -4.10 -1.83 -4.50
C LEU A 131 -4.37 -0.89 -3.30
N ALA A 132 -5.18 -1.32 -2.33
CA ALA A 132 -5.42 -0.50 -1.14
C ALA A 132 -4.13 -0.16 -0.38
N PRO A 133 -3.23 -1.10 -0.06
CA PRO A 133 -1.91 -0.78 0.49
C PRO A 133 -1.06 0.17 -0.36
N HIS A 134 -1.11 0.06 -1.68
CA HIS A 134 -0.41 0.99 -2.57
C HIS A 134 -0.98 2.41 -2.46
N ILE A 135 -2.31 2.55 -2.56
CA ILE A 135 -2.97 3.84 -2.46
C ILE A 135 -2.82 4.45 -1.06
N GLN A 136 -2.75 3.64 0.00
CA GLN A 136 -2.39 4.12 1.33
C GLN A 136 -1.11 4.95 1.29
N GLN A 137 -0.06 4.43 0.70
CA GLN A 137 1.20 5.18 0.61
C GLN A 137 1.06 6.41 -0.28
N VAL A 138 0.52 6.26 -1.50
CA VAL A 138 0.34 7.37 -2.44
C VAL A 138 -0.45 8.52 -1.80
N SER A 139 -1.57 8.22 -1.15
CA SER A 139 -2.49 9.22 -0.60
C SER A 139 -2.04 9.75 0.77
N MET A 140 -1.76 8.85 1.73
CA MET A 140 -1.52 9.25 3.11
C MET A 140 -0.14 9.89 3.31
N GLU A 141 0.88 9.41 2.62
CA GLU A 141 2.23 10.00 2.66
C GLU A 141 2.26 11.35 1.91
N SER A 142 1.51 11.48 0.81
CA SER A 142 1.42 12.73 0.07
C SER A 142 0.62 13.80 0.81
N ASN A 143 -0.59 13.46 1.26
CA ASN A 143 -1.57 14.43 1.73
C ASN A 143 -1.79 14.43 3.25
N GLY A 144 -1.10 13.55 3.99
CA GLY A 144 -1.10 13.55 5.45
C GLY A 144 -0.26 14.71 6.02
N LYS A 145 -0.64 15.94 5.71
CA LYS A 145 0.09 17.16 6.06
C LYS A 145 -0.74 18.06 6.98
N GLY A 146 -0.10 18.67 7.96
CA GLY A 146 -0.72 19.65 8.86
C GLY A 146 -0.33 21.10 8.58
N VAL A 147 0.51 21.35 7.57
CA VAL A 147 1.08 22.66 7.24
C VAL A 147 0.97 22.91 5.75
N GLY A 148 0.55 24.10 5.38
CA GLY A 148 0.48 24.55 3.98
C GLY A 148 1.84 24.91 3.40
N MET A 149 1.90 25.12 2.09
CA MET A 149 3.12 25.56 1.38
C MET A 149 3.63 26.93 1.86
N ASP A 150 2.77 27.72 2.50
CA ASP A 150 3.13 29.00 3.13
C ASP A 150 3.77 28.85 4.53
N GLY A 151 3.97 27.62 5.00
CA GLY A 151 4.55 27.29 6.30
C GLY A 151 3.60 27.48 7.49
N LYS A 152 2.31 27.71 7.26
CA LYS A 152 1.33 27.91 8.33
C LYS A 152 0.52 26.63 8.59
N PRO A 153 0.12 26.38 9.84
CA PRO A 153 -0.81 25.30 10.14
C PRO A 153 -2.13 25.44 9.36
N LEU A 154 -2.62 24.32 8.85
CA LEU A 154 -3.91 24.29 8.16
C LEU A 154 -5.04 24.60 9.14
N LYS A 155 -6.06 25.33 8.66
CA LYS A 155 -7.27 25.66 9.44
C LYS A 155 -8.44 24.71 9.12
N PHE A 156 -8.20 23.70 8.34
CA PHE A 156 -9.16 22.71 7.89
C PHE A 156 -8.51 21.32 7.88
N GLU A 157 -9.31 20.29 7.79
CA GLU A 157 -8.83 18.91 7.72
C GLU A 157 -8.37 18.58 6.29
N ALA A 158 -7.16 18.05 6.18
CA ALA A 158 -6.58 17.56 4.95
C ALA A 158 -6.04 16.14 5.16
N GLY A 159 -6.07 15.33 4.10
CA GLY A 159 -5.71 13.93 4.17
C GLY A 159 -6.80 13.06 4.76
N GLN A 160 -6.70 11.77 4.53
CA GLN A 160 -7.66 10.76 5.00
C GLN A 160 -6.95 9.47 5.30
N ILE A 161 -7.62 8.57 6.01
CA ILE A 161 -7.17 7.20 6.19
C ILE A 161 -7.72 6.38 5.02
N ASP A 162 -6.84 5.84 4.18
CA ASP A 162 -7.22 4.89 3.14
C ASP A 162 -7.00 3.47 3.66
N PHE A 163 -7.98 2.59 3.44
CA PHE A 163 -7.89 1.17 3.76
C PHE A 163 -8.75 0.37 2.79
N GLY A 164 -8.67 -0.94 2.81
CA GLY A 164 -9.53 -1.77 1.99
C GLY A 164 -9.01 -3.17 1.79
N GLU A 165 -9.89 -3.99 1.28
CA GLU A 165 -9.67 -5.38 0.91
C GLU A 165 -10.46 -5.72 -0.36
N PRO A 166 -10.07 -6.79 -1.09
CA PRO A 166 -10.90 -7.28 -2.18
C PRO A 166 -12.30 -7.70 -1.72
N GLY A 167 -13.32 -7.37 -2.52
CA GLY A 167 -14.61 -8.03 -2.45
C GLY A 167 -14.47 -9.49 -2.95
N THR A 168 -15.18 -10.40 -2.38
CA THR A 168 -16.24 -10.32 -1.34
C THR A 168 -15.70 -10.39 0.10
N ASN A 169 -14.41 -10.65 0.30
CA ASN A 169 -13.80 -10.85 1.62
C ASN A 169 -14.09 -9.68 2.58
N GLY A 170 -13.91 -8.44 2.13
CA GLY A 170 -14.18 -7.24 2.91
C GLY A 170 -15.61 -7.17 3.47
N GLN A 171 -16.60 -7.74 2.78
CA GLN A 171 -17.99 -7.80 3.23
C GLN A 171 -18.14 -8.55 4.56
N HIS A 172 -17.30 -9.54 4.80
CA HIS A 172 -17.28 -10.34 6.02
C HIS A 172 -16.33 -9.80 7.10
N SER A 173 -15.75 -8.61 6.88
CA SER A 173 -14.80 -7.98 7.78
C SER A 173 -15.36 -6.65 8.32
N PHE A 174 -15.35 -5.60 7.53
CA PHE A 174 -15.65 -4.24 8.00
C PHE A 174 -16.90 -3.59 7.39
N TYR A 175 -17.64 -4.25 6.51
CA TYR A 175 -18.82 -3.65 5.87
C TYR A 175 -19.96 -3.37 6.86
N GLN A 176 -20.05 -4.07 7.96
CA GLN A 176 -20.97 -3.74 9.04
C GLN A 176 -20.82 -2.28 9.51
N LEU A 177 -19.57 -1.82 9.69
CA LEU A 177 -19.28 -0.43 10.03
C LEU A 177 -19.69 0.53 8.91
N ILE A 178 -19.39 0.19 7.67
CA ILE A 178 -19.65 1.02 6.50
C ILE A 178 -21.16 1.21 6.28
N HIS A 179 -21.97 0.17 6.51
CA HIS A 179 -23.42 0.23 6.30
C HIS A 179 -24.20 0.86 7.45
N GLN A 180 -23.84 0.59 8.70
CA GLN A 180 -24.62 1.01 9.87
C GLN A 180 -23.86 1.88 10.87
N GLY A 181 -22.52 1.90 10.77
CA GLY A 181 -21.70 2.73 11.65
C GLY A 181 -21.36 4.08 11.03
N ARG A 182 -20.09 4.44 11.06
CA ARG A 182 -19.58 5.67 10.49
C ARG A 182 -19.77 5.71 8.98
N VAL A 183 -20.07 6.90 8.44
CA VAL A 183 -20.05 7.09 6.99
C VAL A 183 -18.61 7.07 6.49
N ILE A 184 -18.33 6.15 5.59
CA ILE A 184 -17.03 5.99 4.96
C ILE A 184 -17.26 5.93 3.44
N PRO A 185 -16.81 6.93 2.69
CA PRO A 185 -16.82 6.88 1.23
C PRO A 185 -16.10 5.63 0.71
N CYS A 186 -16.67 4.98 -0.30
CA CYS A 186 -16.15 3.73 -0.84
C CYS A 186 -15.82 3.88 -2.32
N ASP A 187 -14.64 3.39 -2.74
CA ASP A 187 -14.29 3.21 -4.14
C ASP A 187 -14.41 1.73 -4.49
N PHE A 188 -15.48 1.36 -5.20
CA PHE A 188 -15.67 0.02 -5.74
C PHE A 188 -14.98 -0.09 -7.09
N ILE A 189 -14.14 -1.10 -7.29
CA ILE A 189 -13.40 -1.30 -8.52
C ILE A 189 -13.71 -2.71 -9.05
N GLY A 190 -14.30 -2.79 -10.24
CA GLY A 190 -14.68 -4.04 -10.88
C GLY A 190 -14.21 -4.12 -12.33
N THR A 191 -14.36 -5.30 -12.93
CA THR A 191 -14.01 -5.55 -14.33
C THR A 191 -15.16 -6.22 -15.06
N ILE A 192 -15.37 -5.87 -16.35
CA ILE A 192 -16.40 -6.51 -17.18
C ILE A 192 -15.97 -7.94 -17.49
N LYS A 193 -14.71 -8.13 -17.91
CA LYS A 193 -14.17 -9.46 -18.20
C LYS A 193 -13.42 -10.02 -17.00
N SER A 194 -13.65 -11.30 -16.71
CA SER A 194 -12.84 -12.05 -15.75
C SER A 194 -11.48 -12.40 -16.33
N GLN A 195 -10.43 -12.35 -15.50
CA GLN A 195 -9.12 -12.89 -15.88
C GLN A 195 -9.13 -14.43 -15.99
N GLN A 196 -10.03 -15.08 -15.25
CA GLN A 196 -10.23 -16.54 -15.25
C GLN A 196 -11.73 -16.82 -15.21
N SER A 197 -12.31 -17.03 -16.36
CA SER A 197 -13.74 -17.30 -16.47
C SER A 197 -14.06 -18.74 -16.05
N VAL A 198 -14.91 -18.88 -15.03
CA VAL A 198 -15.43 -20.17 -14.58
C VAL A 198 -16.95 -20.10 -14.58
N TYR A 199 -17.57 -21.03 -15.32
CA TYR A 199 -19.01 -21.21 -15.34
C TYR A 199 -19.35 -22.68 -15.23
N LEU A 200 -19.92 -23.07 -14.09
CA LEU A 200 -20.26 -24.45 -13.82
C LEU A 200 -21.64 -24.82 -14.38
N LYS A 201 -21.75 -26.00 -14.96
CA LYS A 201 -23.02 -26.49 -15.49
C LYS A 201 -24.04 -26.67 -14.34
N GLY A 202 -25.17 -26.02 -14.48
CA GLY A 202 -26.25 -26.06 -13.49
C GLY A 202 -26.35 -24.82 -12.61
N GLU A 203 -25.34 -23.95 -12.64
CA GLU A 203 -25.40 -22.64 -11.99
C GLU A 203 -26.18 -21.63 -12.82
N ILE A 204 -26.80 -20.65 -12.14
CA ILE A 204 -27.63 -19.61 -12.79
C ILE A 204 -26.74 -18.57 -13.49
N VAL A 205 -25.58 -18.26 -12.88
CA VAL A 205 -24.62 -17.26 -13.37
C VAL A 205 -23.19 -17.80 -13.27
N SER A 206 -22.25 -17.15 -13.96
CA SER A 206 -20.83 -17.47 -13.79
C SER A 206 -20.30 -17.01 -12.42
N ASN A 207 -19.16 -17.55 -11.99
CA ASN A 207 -18.50 -17.09 -10.77
C ASN A 207 -18.18 -15.60 -10.82
N HIS A 208 -17.86 -15.08 -11.99
CA HIS A 208 -17.59 -13.65 -12.19
C HIS A 208 -18.86 -12.81 -12.06
N ASP A 209 -19.97 -13.25 -12.68
CA ASP A 209 -21.25 -12.56 -12.54
C ASP A 209 -21.72 -12.50 -11.09
N GLU A 210 -21.54 -13.60 -10.32
CA GLU A 210 -21.85 -13.61 -8.89
C GLU A 210 -21.02 -12.59 -8.11
N LEU A 211 -19.72 -12.48 -8.42
CA LEU A 211 -18.85 -11.47 -7.84
C LEU A 211 -19.34 -10.05 -8.20
N MET A 212 -19.70 -9.82 -9.46
CA MET A 212 -20.16 -8.51 -9.93
C MET A 212 -21.56 -8.18 -9.44
N CYS A 213 -22.44 -9.15 -9.21
CA CYS A 213 -23.70 -8.93 -8.50
C CYS A 213 -23.47 -8.32 -7.11
N ASN A 214 -22.48 -8.82 -6.37
CA ASN A 214 -22.09 -8.25 -5.11
C ASN A 214 -21.52 -6.83 -5.24
N PHE A 215 -20.67 -6.59 -6.25
CA PHE A 215 -20.13 -5.25 -6.55
C PHE A 215 -21.25 -4.21 -6.72
N PHE A 216 -22.27 -4.50 -7.54
CA PHE A 216 -23.40 -3.60 -7.78
C PHE A 216 -24.30 -3.48 -6.55
N ALA A 217 -24.64 -4.60 -5.91
CA ALA A 217 -25.54 -4.62 -4.77
C ALA A 217 -25.00 -3.83 -3.57
N GLN A 218 -23.69 -3.86 -3.31
CA GLN A 218 -23.12 -3.13 -2.19
C GLN A 218 -23.15 -1.61 -2.41
N ALA A 219 -22.85 -1.15 -3.62
CA ALA A 219 -22.93 0.27 -3.97
C ALA A 219 -24.38 0.78 -3.88
N ASP A 220 -25.35 0.00 -4.38
CA ASP A 220 -26.77 0.32 -4.33
C ASP A 220 -27.29 0.37 -2.88
N ALA A 221 -26.93 -0.63 -2.06
CA ALA A 221 -27.32 -0.69 -0.65
C ALA A 221 -26.79 0.50 0.16
N LEU A 222 -25.56 0.97 -0.13
CA LEU A 222 -25.01 2.18 0.50
C LEU A 222 -25.77 3.45 0.10
N ALA A 223 -26.20 3.53 -1.15
CA ALA A 223 -26.95 4.69 -1.66
C ALA A 223 -28.37 4.74 -1.12
N THR A 224 -29.10 3.64 -1.20
CA THR A 224 -30.54 3.57 -0.93
C THR A 224 -30.85 3.26 0.54
N GLY A 225 -30.10 2.35 1.16
CA GLY A 225 -30.39 1.86 2.51
C GLY A 225 -31.65 1.01 2.57
N LYS A 226 -32.23 0.89 3.76
CA LYS A 226 -33.51 0.21 4.01
C LYS A 226 -34.19 0.83 5.24
N ASN A 227 -35.36 1.41 5.07
CA ASN A 227 -36.02 2.16 6.11
C ASN A 227 -37.01 1.32 6.93
N ALA A 228 -37.51 1.89 8.03
CA ALA A 228 -38.41 1.19 8.95
C ALA A 228 -39.78 0.83 8.31
N VAL A 229 -40.25 1.56 7.31
CA VAL A 229 -41.52 1.26 6.64
C VAL A 229 -41.39 0.01 5.79
N GLU A 230 -40.29 -0.11 5.04
CA GLU A 230 -39.96 -1.31 4.25
C GLU A 230 -39.82 -2.54 5.14
N LEU A 231 -39.12 -2.40 6.28
CA LEU A 231 -38.92 -3.48 7.23
C LEU A 231 -40.26 -3.97 7.84
N ARG A 232 -41.19 -3.05 8.15
CA ARG A 232 -42.55 -3.44 8.61
C ARG A 232 -43.35 -4.16 7.54
N ALA A 233 -43.24 -3.71 6.30
CA ALA A 233 -43.89 -4.37 5.15
C ALA A 233 -43.36 -5.80 4.95
N GLU A 234 -42.12 -6.07 5.35
CA GLU A 234 -41.50 -7.41 5.34
C GLU A 234 -41.79 -8.21 6.63
N ASN A 235 -42.67 -7.73 7.52
CA ASN A 235 -43.01 -8.36 8.78
C ASN A 235 -41.82 -8.54 9.74
N VAL A 236 -40.84 -7.64 9.70
CA VAL A 236 -39.77 -7.64 10.70
C VAL A 236 -40.32 -7.25 12.07
N PRO A 237 -40.03 -8.02 13.15
CA PRO A 237 -40.46 -7.68 14.50
C PRO A 237 -40.01 -6.27 14.92
N ASP A 238 -40.88 -5.50 15.61
CA ASP A 238 -40.63 -4.11 15.95
C ASP A 238 -39.34 -3.90 16.75
N ASN A 239 -38.97 -4.81 17.63
CA ASN A 239 -37.73 -4.77 18.40
C ASN A 239 -36.47 -4.95 17.54
N LEU A 240 -36.58 -5.49 16.32
CA LEU A 240 -35.46 -5.66 15.39
C LEU A 240 -35.39 -4.55 14.34
N ILE A 241 -36.45 -3.76 14.16
CA ILE A 241 -36.48 -2.70 13.15
C ILE A 241 -35.30 -1.71 13.32
N PRO A 242 -35.01 -1.16 14.52
CA PRO A 242 -33.86 -0.26 14.69
C PRO A 242 -32.52 -0.91 14.30
N HIS A 243 -32.36 -2.22 14.55
CA HIS A 243 -31.14 -2.94 14.26
C HIS A 243 -30.98 -3.30 12.78
N LYS A 244 -32.07 -3.37 12.04
CA LYS A 244 -32.10 -3.72 10.61
C LYS A 244 -32.27 -2.51 9.69
N THR A 245 -32.40 -1.30 10.25
CA THR A 245 -32.45 -0.07 9.47
C THR A 245 -31.09 0.31 8.94
N PHE A 246 -31.03 0.58 7.65
CA PHE A 246 -29.87 1.11 6.93
C PHE A 246 -30.19 2.52 6.47
N THR A 247 -29.38 3.47 6.87
CA THR A 247 -29.67 4.91 6.60
C THR A 247 -29.58 5.27 5.12
N GLY A 248 -28.82 4.53 4.33
CA GLY A 248 -28.52 4.95 2.97
C GLY A 248 -27.72 6.25 2.91
N ASN A 249 -27.77 6.93 1.77
CA ASN A 249 -27.09 8.22 1.53
C ASN A 249 -25.58 8.18 1.90
N ARG A 250 -24.92 7.05 1.66
CA ARG A 250 -23.50 6.84 1.92
C ARG A 250 -22.74 6.89 0.60
N PRO A 251 -21.79 7.83 0.46
CA PRO A 251 -21.15 8.09 -0.83
C PRO A 251 -20.27 6.93 -1.28
N SER A 252 -20.36 6.60 -2.55
CA SER A 252 -19.45 5.65 -3.20
C SER A 252 -19.13 6.07 -4.63
N THR A 253 -17.99 5.59 -5.13
CA THR A 253 -17.57 5.68 -6.52
C THR A 253 -17.45 4.29 -7.07
N SER A 254 -18.04 4.03 -8.25
CA SER A 254 -17.88 2.76 -8.96
C SER A 254 -16.98 2.96 -10.17
N ILE A 255 -15.87 2.24 -10.23
CA ILE A 255 -14.92 2.21 -11.33
C ILE A 255 -15.06 0.84 -12.00
N LEU A 256 -15.55 0.82 -13.22
CA LEU A 256 -15.75 -0.40 -13.99
C LEU A 256 -14.80 -0.42 -15.20
N LEU A 257 -13.82 -1.30 -15.15
CA LEU A 257 -12.83 -1.49 -16.21
C LEU A 257 -13.33 -2.51 -17.23
N PRO A 258 -12.96 -2.40 -18.52
CA PRO A 258 -13.24 -3.44 -19.50
C PRO A 258 -12.64 -4.80 -19.08
N GLU A 259 -11.38 -4.80 -18.66
CA GLU A 259 -10.66 -5.97 -18.15
C GLU A 259 -9.46 -5.50 -17.30
N LEU A 260 -8.93 -6.36 -16.44
CA LEU A 260 -7.69 -6.09 -15.72
C LEU A 260 -6.53 -6.70 -16.50
N ASN A 261 -5.71 -5.84 -17.10
CA ASN A 261 -4.47 -6.15 -17.79
C ASN A 261 -3.39 -5.11 -17.42
N ALA A 262 -2.23 -5.16 -18.06
CA ALA A 262 -1.14 -4.21 -17.78
C ALA A 262 -1.58 -2.76 -18.06
N TYR A 263 -2.25 -2.50 -19.18
CA TYR A 263 -2.74 -1.18 -19.59
C TYR A 263 -3.72 -0.59 -18.56
N SER A 264 -4.79 -1.31 -18.22
CA SER A 264 -5.78 -0.84 -17.23
C SER A 264 -5.20 -0.73 -15.82
N THR A 265 -4.18 -1.52 -15.48
CA THR A 265 -3.44 -1.38 -14.22
C THR A 265 -2.66 -0.06 -14.21
N GLY A 266 -1.99 0.28 -15.30
CA GLY A 266 -1.35 1.59 -15.46
C GLY A 266 -2.34 2.75 -15.33
N GLN A 267 -3.51 2.63 -15.98
CA GLN A 267 -4.58 3.63 -15.85
C GLN A 267 -5.04 3.83 -14.40
N ILE A 268 -5.30 2.75 -13.66
CA ILE A 268 -5.74 2.86 -12.25
C ILE A 268 -4.69 3.54 -11.39
N LEU A 269 -3.43 3.15 -11.48
CA LEU A 269 -2.39 3.75 -10.65
C LEU A 269 -2.22 5.24 -10.96
N ALA A 270 -2.11 5.62 -12.22
CA ALA A 270 -2.02 7.02 -12.64
C ALA A 270 -3.26 7.85 -12.25
N LEU A 271 -4.46 7.27 -12.32
CA LEU A 271 -5.70 7.92 -11.86
C LEU A 271 -5.62 8.32 -10.38
N TYR A 272 -5.20 7.42 -9.52
CA TYR A 272 -5.08 7.71 -8.09
C TYR A 272 -3.92 8.69 -7.80
N GLU A 273 -2.81 8.59 -8.51
CA GLU A 273 -1.68 9.53 -8.39
C GLU A 273 -2.13 10.96 -8.75
N ALA A 274 -2.79 11.13 -9.90
CA ALA A 274 -3.31 12.41 -10.33
C ALA A 274 -4.39 12.97 -9.38
N MET A 275 -5.33 12.14 -8.92
CA MET A 275 -6.34 12.51 -7.93
C MET A 275 -5.72 13.01 -6.62
N VAL A 276 -4.66 12.36 -6.16
CA VAL A 276 -3.93 12.76 -4.93
C VAL A 276 -3.23 14.11 -5.14
N ALA A 277 -2.60 14.33 -6.30
CA ALA A 277 -1.98 15.61 -6.64
C ALA A 277 -3.01 16.74 -6.70
N VAL A 278 -4.16 16.52 -7.32
CA VAL A 278 -5.28 17.51 -7.38
C VAL A 278 -5.69 17.94 -5.98
N LYS A 279 -5.88 17.01 -5.06
CA LYS A 279 -6.22 17.35 -3.67
C LYS A 279 -5.14 18.19 -3.00
N GLY A 280 -3.88 17.81 -3.18
CA GLY A 280 -2.74 18.55 -2.64
C GLY A 280 -2.66 19.99 -3.15
N PHE A 281 -2.90 20.21 -4.43
CA PHE A 281 -2.96 21.55 -5.03
C PHE A 281 -4.10 22.39 -4.45
N VAL A 282 -5.29 21.82 -4.32
CA VAL A 282 -6.46 22.53 -3.77
C VAL A 282 -6.27 22.86 -2.29
N TRP A 283 -5.69 21.93 -1.50
CA TRP A 283 -5.37 22.20 -0.09
C TRP A 283 -4.19 23.14 0.12
N GLY A 284 -3.39 23.40 -0.93
CA GLY A 284 -2.19 24.22 -0.83
C GLY A 284 -1.08 23.59 0.01
N ILE A 285 -0.97 22.26 -0.02
CA ILE A 285 0.05 21.49 0.71
C ILE A 285 1.11 20.93 -0.23
N ASN A 286 2.29 20.62 0.29
CA ASN A 286 3.30 19.90 -0.48
C ASN A 286 3.06 18.39 -0.41
N SER A 287 2.52 17.82 -1.49
CA SER A 287 2.26 16.39 -1.62
C SER A 287 3.51 15.55 -1.92
N PHE A 288 4.65 16.18 -2.19
CA PHE A 288 5.84 15.50 -2.72
C PHE A 288 7.02 15.43 -1.73
N ASP A 289 6.78 15.74 -0.46
CA ASP A 289 7.70 15.50 0.63
C ASP A 289 7.13 14.48 1.63
N GLN A 290 7.95 14.06 2.62
CA GLN A 290 7.58 13.09 3.64
C GLN A 290 8.33 13.31 4.98
N TRP A 291 8.37 14.54 5.46
CA TRP A 291 9.07 14.88 6.71
C TRP A 291 8.62 14.06 7.92
N GLY A 292 7.36 13.62 7.94
CA GLY A 292 6.79 12.81 9.02
C GLY A 292 7.49 11.47 9.26
N VAL A 293 8.20 10.92 8.28
CA VAL A 293 8.94 9.65 8.43
C VAL A 293 10.41 9.85 8.82
N GLU A 294 10.95 11.07 8.77
CA GLU A 294 12.37 11.34 9.02
C GLU A 294 12.75 11.16 10.51
N LEU A 295 11.92 11.66 11.42
CA LEU A 295 12.17 11.53 12.87
C LEU A 295 12.30 10.07 13.29
N GLY A 296 11.44 9.19 12.74
CA GLY A 296 11.50 7.75 13.01
C GLY A 296 12.83 7.12 12.58
N LYS A 297 13.38 7.53 11.44
CA LYS A 297 14.69 7.05 10.95
C LYS A 297 15.84 7.49 11.85
N VAL A 298 15.83 8.75 12.30
CA VAL A 298 16.83 9.29 13.24
C VAL A 298 16.78 8.52 14.55
N LEU A 299 15.58 8.33 15.12
CA LEU A 299 15.42 7.58 16.37
C LEU A 299 15.80 6.10 16.21
N ALA A 300 15.47 5.46 15.08
CA ALA A 300 15.88 4.09 14.81
C ALA A 300 17.41 3.95 14.75
N SER A 301 18.12 4.90 14.16
CA SER A 301 19.58 4.93 14.15
C SER A 301 20.16 5.09 15.57
N LYS A 302 19.55 5.95 16.38
CA LYS A 302 19.89 6.12 17.79
C LYS A 302 19.65 4.83 18.59
N CYS A 303 18.50 4.17 18.40
CA CYS A 303 18.22 2.88 19.04
C CYS A 303 19.29 1.84 18.67
N ARG A 304 19.64 1.71 17.39
CA ARG A 304 20.68 0.79 16.91
C ARG A 304 22.02 1.03 17.61
N SER A 305 22.47 2.28 17.67
CA SER A 305 23.73 2.65 18.33
C SER A 305 23.70 2.29 19.82
N LYS A 306 22.62 2.64 20.52
CA LYS A 306 22.51 2.38 21.98
C LYS A 306 22.34 0.89 22.30
N MET A 307 21.64 0.14 21.48
CA MET A 307 21.55 -1.31 21.61
C MET A 307 22.92 -1.98 21.40
N ASN A 308 23.68 -1.54 20.41
CA ASN A 308 25.04 -2.04 20.20
C ASN A 308 25.93 -1.75 21.40
N SER A 309 25.95 -0.50 21.91
CA SER A 309 26.72 -0.11 23.12
C SER A 309 26.27 -0.90 24.34
N ALA A 310 24.98 -1.11 24.54
CA ALA A 310 24.45 -1.88 25.66
C ALA A 310 24.94 -3.34 25.64
N ARG A 311 25.03 -3.95 24.49
CA ARG A 311 25.54 -5.32 24.31
C ARG A 311 27.06 -5.40 24.49
N THR A 312 27.82 -4.52 23.85
CA THR A 312 29.29 -4.54 23.93
C THR A 312 29.81 -4.19 25.31
N GLN A 313 29.11 -3.35 26.06
CA GLN A 313 29.47 -2.91 27.39
C GLN A 313 28.72 -3.64 28.50
N SER A 314 27.86 -4.60 28.18
CA SER A 314 27.00 -5.34 29.13
C SER A 314 26.24 -4.42 30.10
N ARG A 315 25.75 -3.27 29.60
CA ARG A 315 25.03 -2.27 30.41
C ARG A 315 23.56 -2.18 30.00
N LEU A 316 22.72 -1.67 30.89
CA LEU A 316 21.36 -1.30 30.55
C LEU A 316 21.30 0.07 29.87
N ILE A 317 20.27 0.26 29.07
CA ILE A 317 19.90 1.56 28.50
C ILE A 317 19.16 2.36 29.58
N GLU A 318 19.48 3.63 29.72
CA GLU A 318 18.87 4.54 30.69
C GLU A 318 18.07 5.64 29.96
N THR A 319 17.20 6.34 30.69
CA THR A 319 16.46 7.48 30.13
C THR A 319 17.40 8.62 29.72
N SER A 320 18.56 8.74 30.42
CA SER A 320 19.68 9.64 30.06
C SER A 320 20.28 9.36 28.69
N ASP A 321 20.06 8.15 28.10
CA ASP A 321 20.42 7.83 26.72
C ASP A 321 19.49 8.51 25.69
N GLY A 322 18.47 9.24 26.19
CA GLY A 322 17.61 10.12 25.42
C GLY A 322 16.42 9.41 24.76
N PHE A 323 15.87 8.41 25.42
CA PHE A 323 14.57 7.81 25.15
C PHE A 323 13.58 8.10 26.28
N ASN A 324 12.29 8.08 25.97
CA ASN A 324 11.28 8.15 27.01
C ASN A 324 11.30 6.87 27.88
N PHE A 325 10.63 6.93 29.02
CA PHE A 325 10.61 5.84 30.01
C PHE A 325 10.07 4.52 29.41
N SER A 326 8.99 4.58 28.62
CA SER A 326 8.40 3.39 28.00
C SER A 326 9.36 2.72 27.02
N THR A 327 9.95 3.50 26.11
CA THR A 327 10.93 3.00 25.14
C THR A 327 12.15 2.42 25.82
N THR A 328 12.67 3.06 26.87
CA THR A 328 13.80 2.57 27.66
C THR A 328 13.50 1.20 28.30
N ARG A 329 12.31 1.05 28.88
CA ARG A 329 11.89 -0.24 29.45
C ARG A 329 11.75 -1.34 28.40
N LEU A 330 11.16 -1.03 27.26
CA LEU A 330 10.98 -1.98 26.16
C LEU A 330 12.34 -2.40 25.58
N LEU A 331 13.26 -1.47 25.34
CA LEU A 331 14.60 -1.77 24.86
C LEU A 331 15.35 -2.69 25.84
N ASN A 332 15.29 -2.41 27.15
CA ASN A 332 15.90 -3.25 28.16
C ASN A 332 15.24 -4.62 28.27
N ARG A 333 13.91 -4.70 28.12
CA ARG A 333 13.19 -5.98 28.07
C ARG A 333 13.63 -6.81 26.87
N TYR A 334 13.73 -6.18 25.71
CA TYR A 334 14.23 -6.81 24.50
C TYR A 334 15.67 -7.30 24.65
N LEU A 335 16.57 -6.47 25.21
CA LEU A 335 17.97 -6.83 25.44
C LEU A 335 18.15 -7.97 26.47
N LYS A 336 17.24 -8.06 27.46
CA LYS A 336 17.24 -9.13 28.49
C LYS A 336 16.58 -10.42 28.01
N GLY A 337 15.88 -10.43 26.91
CA GLY A 337 15.33 -11.64 26.31
C GLY A 337 16.49 -12.55 25.91
N LYS A 338 16.62 -13.68 26.59
CA LYS A 338 17.83 -14.53 26.59
C LYS A 338 18.24 -15.05 25.23
N THR A 339 17.29 -15.39 24.41
CA THR A 339 17.52 -15.91 23.07
C THR A 339 18.17 -14.89 22.13
N PHE A 340 18.13 -13.62 22.51
CA PHE A 340 18.60 -12.54 21.66
C PHE A 340 19.90 -11.87 22.12
N LEU A 341 20.46 -12.30 23.24
CA LEU A 341 21.82 -11.92 23.67
C LEU A 341 22.89 -12.71 22.91
N GLN A 342 22.52 -13.87 22.39
CA GLN A 342 23.31 -14.56 21.40
C GLN A 342 22.68 -14.21 20.04
N TYR A 343 23.27 -13.24 19.34
CA TYR A 343 23.19 -13.34 17.89
C TYR A 343 23.66 -14.77 17.53
N PRO A 344 22.99 -15.46 16.60
CA PRO A 344 23.71 -16.51 15.94
C PRO A 344 25.05 -15.90 15.54
N GLU A 345 26.15 -16.58 15.81
CA GLU A 345 27.48 -16.17 15.39
C GLU A 345 27.35 -15.55 14.01
N PRO A 346 27.95 -14.37 13.74
CA PRO A 346 27.86 -13.75 12.43
C PRO A 346 28.30 -14.78 11.43
N ARG A 347 27.35 -15.41 10.75
CA ARG A 347 27.67 -16.40 9.74
C ARG A 347 28.19 -15.65 8.54
N ASP A 348 29.40 -15.96 8.13
CA ASP A 348 29.99 -15.42 6.91
C ASP A 348 29.34 -16.01 5.63
N VAL A 349 28.53 -17.05 5.80
CA VAL A 349 27.86 -17.78 4.73
C VAL A 349 26.41 -18.04 5.13
N PHE A 350 25.47 -17.85 4.23
CA PHE A 350 24.18 -18.52 4.29
C PHE A 350 24.44 -19.98 3.93
N PRO A 351 24.27 -20.95 4.85
CA PRO A 351 24.39 -22.35 4.46
C PRO A 351 23.33 -22.64 3.41
N CYS A 352 23.74 -23.37 2.36
CA CYS A 352 22.79 -23.98 1.42
C CYS A 352 21.77 -24.89 2.12
N ASP A 353 22.05 -25.29 3.33
CA ASP A 353 21.23 -26.08 4.25
C ASP A 353 19.85 -25.45 4.55
N LEU A 354 19.62 -24.15 4.26
CA LEU A 354 18.30 -23.52 4.32
C LEU A 354 17.43 -23.85 3.09
N ILE A 355 17.99 -24.53 2.09
CA ILE A 355 17.28 -24.97 0.88
C ILE A 355 16.97 -26.48 0.95
N ASP A 356 17.54 -27.21 1.89
CA ASP A 356 17.20 -28.59 2.13
C ASP A 356 15.79 -28.67 2.72
N SER A 357 14.84 -29.10 1.88
CA SER A 357 13.41 -29.17 2.17
C SER A 357 13.03 -30.09 3.33
N GLU A 358 13.95 -30.86 3.86
CA GLU A 358 13.73 -31.77 4.99
C GLU A 358 13.97 -31.15 6.37
N ASN A 359 14.64 -29.97 6.44
CA ASN A 359 14.96 -29.28 7.70
C ASN A 359 14.29 -27.92 7.87
N CYS A 360 13.35 -27.55 6.99
CA CYS A 360 12.62 -26.27 7.04
C CYS A 360 11.24 -26.36 7.72
N ILE A 361 10.92 -27.43 8.42
CA ILE A 361 9.75 -27.47 9.31
C ILE A 361 10.25 -27.05 10.69
N PRO A 362 9.86 -25.87 11.21
CA PRO A 362 10.08 -25.59 12.62
C PRO A 362 9.34 -26.67 13.42
N PRO A 363 9.93 -27.16 14.53
CA PRO A 363 9.21 -28.07 15.40
C PRO A 363 7.89 -27.38 15.82
N ASP A 364 6.81 -28.13 15.75
CA ASP A 364 5.48 -27.73 16.20
C ASP A 364 5.57 -27.26 17.66
N ASP A 365 5.69 -25.96 17.86
CA ASP A 365 5.60 -25.32 19.15
C ASP A 365 4.13 -24.95 19.39
N GLU A 366 3.39 -25.91 19.90
CA GLU A 366 1.98 -25.76 20.35
C GLU A 366 1.84 -24.85 21.58
N THR A 367 2.71 -23.89 21.77
CA THR A 367 2.65 -22.99 22.95
C THR A 367 2.96 -21.55 22.58
N ILE A 368 2.14 -20.91 21.74
CA ILE A 368 1.95 -19.46 21.80
C ILE A 368 0.48 -19.14 21.50
N LEU A 369 -0.33 -19.13 22.54
CA LEU A 369 -1.50 -18.29 22.69
C LEU A 369 -1.15 -17.11 23.60
#